data_9c4482b6495b75c512e554e2fee25dec
#
_entry.id   9c4482b6495b75c512e554e2fee25dec
#
_cell.length_a   1.000
_cell.length_b   1.000
_cell.length_c   1.000
_cell.angle_alpha   90.00
_cell.angle_beta   90.00
_cell.angle_gamma   90.00
#
_symmetry.space_group_name_H-M   'P 1'
#
loop_
_entity.id
_entity.type
_entity.pdbx_description
1 polymer ?
#
loop_
_entity_poly.entity_id
_entity_poly.type
_entity_poly.pdbx_seq_one_letter_code
_entity_poly.pdbx_strand_id
1 'polypeptide(L)'
;MKITRVIMALALAALTGALGGRATHAQPAAPVEARNVVLVHGAWADGSSWAEVIPLLQAAGLKVTAVQNPLTSLEDSVAATRRELALQDGPTVLVGHSWAGTVVSEVGTDPKVTALVYVAARAPDAGEDFLALSAQYPAGAVRAGVREHDGFTRISEDSFLKYFANGVDPKQAEVLYAVQQPTAASLLAERTTAAAWHSKPSWYAVSKLDQTINPDLERFLAKRMKATTVELEAGHLSLVSHPKEIAGLILAAAGRKK
;
A
#
# COMPACT_ATOMS: atom_id res chain seq x y z
N MET A 1 -96.24 -8.25 20.87
CA MET A 1 -95.16 -9.10 20.47
C MET A 1 -94.06 -8.21 19.91
N LYS A 2 -93.04 -7.92 20.71
CA LYS A 2 -91.90 -7.00 20.34
C LYS A 2 -90.67 -7.81 20.18
N ILE A 3 -90.11 -7.84 18.99
CA ILE A 3 -88.87 -8.55 18.70
C ILE A 3 -87.72 -7.52 18.78
N THR A 4 -86.82 -7.74 19.74
CA THR A 4 -85.66 -6.91 19.99
C THR A 4 -84.50 -7.47 19.17
N ARG A 5 -83.95 -6.65 18.22
CA ARG A 5 -82.73 -7.00 17.48
C ARG A 5 -81.51 -6.55 18.27
N VAL A 6 -80.59 -7.52 18.62
CA VAL A 6 -79.26 -7.28 19.18
C VAL A 6 -78.28 -7.08 18.01
N ILE A 7 -77.67 -5.92 17.96
CA ILE A 7 -76.57 -5.62 17.00
C ILE A 7 -75.25 -5.93 17.73
N MET A 8 -74.52 -6.90 17.20
CA MET A 8 -73.17 -7.28 17.67
C MET A 8 -72.16 -6.52 16.87
N ALA A 9 -71.43 -5.57 17.48
CA ALA A 9 -70.33 -4.83 16.87
C ALA A 9 -69.02 -5.62 17.00
N LEU A 10 -68.47 -6.06 15.88
CA LEU A 10 -67.08 -6.60 15.84
C LEU A 10 -66.09 -5.42 15.77
N ALA A 11 -65.25 -5.33 16.81
CA ALA A 11 -64.07 -4.44 16.78
C ALA A 11 -62.90 -5.18 16.17
N LEU A 12 -62.42 -4.71 15.00
CA LEU A 12 -61.24 -5.22 14.33
C LEU A 12 -60.02 -4.42 14.82
N ALA A 13 -59.20 -5.03 15.67
CA ALA A 13 -57.91 -4.44 16.12
C ALA A 13 -56.85 -4.70 15.06
N ALA A 14 -56.44 -3.65 14.35
CA ALA A 14 -55.29 -3.69 13.43
C ALA A 14 -53.98 -3.62 14.20
N LEU A 15 -53.26 -4.72 14.26
CA LEU A 15 -51.88 -4.81 14.82
C LEU A 15 -50.89 -4.38 13.74
N THR A 16 -50.48 -3.11 13.74
CA THR A 16 -49.35 -2.63 12.90
C THR A 16 -48.04 -2.99 13.59
N GLY A 17 -47.48 -4.15 13.24
CA GLY A 17 -46.14 -4.53 13.61
C GLY A 17 -45.08 -3.72 12.83
N ALA A 18 -44.46 -2.73 13.47
CA ALA A 18 -43.31 -2.03 12.92
C ALA A 18 -42.10 -2.99 12.94
N LEU A 19 -41.77 -3.60 11.79
CA LEU A 19 -40.50 -4.29 11.57
C LEU A 19 -39.38 -3.25 11.47
N GLY A 20 -38.86 -2.83 12.62
CA GLY A 20 -37.63 -2.04 12.72
C GLY A 20 -36.45 -2.92 12.29
N GLY A 21 -36.13 -2.91 11.01
CA GLY A 21 -34.90 -3.50 10.49
C GLY A 21 -33.68 -2.80 11.12
N ARG A 22 -33.05 -3.40 12.12
CA ARG A 22 -31.72 -3.00 12.57
C ARG A 22 -30.76 -3.22 11.40
N ALA A 23 -30.29 -2.12 10.79
CA ALA A 23 -29.14 -2.16 9.92
C ALA A 23 -27.95 -2.68 10.74
N THR A 24 -27.63 -3.96 10.59
CA THR A 24 -26.38 -4.53 11.11
C THR A 24 -25.26 -3.89 10.29
N HIS A 25 -24.55 -2.92 10.90
CA HIS A 25 -23.26 -2.50 10.37
C HIS A 25 -22.39 -3.75 10.39
N ALA A 26 -22.14 -4.29 9.21
CA ALA A 26 -21.16 -5.37 9.06
C ALA A 26 -19.82 -4.86 9.60
N GLN A 27 -19.37 -5.42 10.72
CA GLN A 27 -18.06 -5.17 11.26
C GLN A 27 -17.05 -5.61 10.19
N PRO A 28 -16.01 -4.81 9.88
CA PRO A 28 -15.00 -5.23 8.93
C PRO A 28 -14.51 -6.64 9.30
N ALA A 29 -14.52 -7.56 8.35
CA ALA A 29 -14.03 -8.90 8.58
C ALA A 29 -12.58 -8.82 9.11
N ALA A 30 -12.27 -9.61 10.15
CA ALA A 30 -10.92 -9.70 10.66
C ALA A 30 -9.96 -10.06 9.50
N PRO A 31 -8.74 -9.49 9.47
CA PRO A 31 -7.77 -9.82 8.43
C PRO A 31 -7.57 -11.33 8.35
N VAL A 32 -7.57 -11.87 7.12
CA VAL A 32 -7.25 -13.28 6.89
C VAL A 32 -5.80 -13.50 7.30
N GLU A 33 -5.54 -14.47 8.17
CA GLU A 33 -4.18 -14.76 8.62
C GLU A 33 -3.31 -15.16 7.43
N ALA A 34 -2.37 -14.30 7.07
CA ALA A 34 -1.44 -14.55 5.98
C ALA A 34 -0.25 -15.40 6.45
N ARG A 35 0.28 -16.21 5.52
CA ARG A 35 1.49 -17.01 5.73
C ARG A 35 2.68 -16.45 4.97
N ASN A 36 2.42 -15.66 3.94
CA ASN A 36 3.41 -15.16 3.01
C ASN A 36 3.37 -13.62 2.96
N VAL A 37 4.53 -13.04 2.70
CA VAL A 37 4.69 -11.61 2.40
C VAL A 37 5.54 -11.48 1.14
N VAL A 38 5.04 -10.73 0.16
CA VAL A 38 5.77 -10.34 -1.04
C VAL A 38 6.07 -8.85 -0.96
N LEU A 39 7.36 -8.50 -0.96
CA LEU A 39 7.88 -7.14 -0.82
C LEU A 39 8.37 -6.64 -2.16
N VAL A 40 7.90 -5.46 -2.59
CA VAL A 40 8.28 -4.84 -3.87
C VAL A 40 8.96 -3.50 -3.59
N HIS A 41 10.21 -3.35 -4.03
CA HIS A 41 10.97 -2.10 -3.89
C HIS A 41 10.56 -1.05 -4.95
N GLY A 42 10.79 0.23 -4.64
CA GLY A 42 10.47 1.35 -5.51
C GLY A 42 11.52 1.63 -6.58
N ALA A 43 11.35 2.77 -7.27
CA ALA A 43 12.33 3.32 -8.21
C ALA A 43 13.67 3.59 -7.51
N TRP A 44 14.77 3.50 -8.26
CA TRP A 44 16.13 3.80 -7.79
C TRP A 44 16.59 2.97 -6.58
N ALA A 45 15.96 1.84 -6.34
CA ALA A 45 16.25 0.91 -5.26
C ALA A 45 16.34 -0.52 -5.80
N ASP A 46 16.62 -1.47 -4.94
CA ASP A 46 16.56 -2.90 -5.20
C ASP A 46 15.97 -3.67 -4.01
N GLY A 47 15.93 -4.99 -4.09
CA GLY A 47 15.37 -5.84 -3.03
C GLY A 47 16.10 -5.74 -1.69
N SER A 48 17.35 -5.29 -1.68
CA SER A 48 18.14 -5.13 -0.44
C SER A 48 17.63 -4.01 0.45
N SER A 49 16.83 -3.08 -0.08
CA SER A 49 16.17 -2.05 0.73
C SER A 49 15.24 -2.62 1.81
N TRP A 50 14.83 -3.88 1.68
CA TRP A 50 14.02 -4.61 2.66
C TRP A 50 14.82 -5.42 3.69
N ALA A 51 16.17 -5.38 3.63
CA ALA A 51 17.06 -6.24 4.44
C ALA A 51 16.79 -6.16 5.95
N GLU A 52 16.43 -4.98 6.47
CA GLU A 52 16.13 -4.79 7.89
C GLU A 52 14.72 -5.28 8.30
N VAL A 53 13.78 -5.30 7.36
CA VAL A 53 12.38 -5.73 7.61
C VAL A 53 12.24 -7.24 7.50
N ILE A 54 12.93 -7.88 6.54
CA ILE A 54 12.84 -9.32 6.26
C ILE A 54 13.03 -10.18 7.51
N PRO A 55 14.11 -10.03 8.30
CA PRO A 55 14.35 -10.88 9.47
C PRO A 55 13.28 -10.73 10.54
N LEU A 56 12.69 -9.54 10.69
CA LEU A 56 11.61 -9.31 11.65
C LEU A 56 10.32 -10.07 11.27
N LEU A 57 9.99 -10.11 9.99
CA LEU A 57 8.85 -10.85 9.47
C LEU A 57 9.08 -12.37 9.54
N GLN A 58 10.30 -12.83 9.23
CA GLN A 58 10.70 -14.23 9.32
C GLN A 58 10.68 -14.73 10.79
N ALA A 59 11.15 -13.91 11.74
CA ALA A 59 11.07 -14.21 13.16
C ALA A 59 9.62 -14.36 13.66
N ALA A 60 8.66 -13.70 13.01
CA ALA A 60 7.24 -13.85 13.27
C ALA A 60 6.60 -15.05 12.55
N GLY A 61 7.39 -15.89 11.87
CA GLY A 61 6.93 -17.11 11.19
C GLY A 61 6.31 -16.89 9.80
N LEU A 62 6.55 -15.73 9.18
CA LEU A 62 6.10 -15.46 7.82
C LEU A 62 7.16 -15.92 6.80
N LYS A 63 6.69 -16.47 5.67
CA LYS A 63 7.54 -16.68 4.49
C LYS A 63 7.64 -15.35 3.74
N VAL A 64 8.85 -14.88 3.50
CA VAL A 64 9.10 -13.56 2.92
C VAL A 64 9.84 -13.69 1.59
N THR A 65 9.35 -13.01 0.58
CA THR A 65 9.97 -12.91 -0.75
C THR A 65 10.13 -11.44 -1.12
N ALA A 66 11.34 -11.02 -1.44
CA ALA A 66 11.61 -9.69 -1.99
C ALA A 66 11.74 -9.79 -3.52
N VAL A 67 10.86 -9.14 -4.24
CA VAL A 67 10.87 -9.07 -5.70
C VAL A 67 12.07 -8.26 -6.15
N GLN A 68 12.83 -8.78 -7.12
CA GLN A 68 13.81 -7.98 -7.86
C GLN A 68 13.06 -7.31 -9.02
N ASN A 69 12.60 -6.10 -8.76
CA ASN A 69 11.80 -5.32 -9.68
C ASN A 69 12.69 -4.74 -10.78
N PRO A 70 12.45 -5.02 -12.09
CA PRO A 70 13.40 -4.64 -13.15
C PRO A 70 13.42 -3.14 -13.44
N LEU A 71 12.39 -2.38 -13.09
CA LEU A 71 12.27 -0.93 -13.29
C LEU A 71 12.40 -0.45 -14.77
N THR A 72 12.11 -1.35 -15.73
CA THR A 72 12.16 -1.09 -17.18
C THR A 72 10.80 -0.62 -17.70
N SER A 73 9.70 -1.19 -17.20
CA SER A 73 8.32 -0.79 -17.47
C SER A 73 7.40 -1.23 -16.33
N LEU A 74 6.18 -0.70 -16.27
CA LEU A 74 5.15 -1.19 -15.34
C LEU A 74 4.79 -2.64 -15.67
N GLU A 75 4.69 -3.00 -16.95
CA GLU A 75 4.39 -4.35 -17.42
C GLU A 75 5.43 -5.35 -16.90
N ASP A 76 6.72 -5.07 -17.06
CA ASP A 76 7.80 -5.94 -16.58
C ASP A 76 7.79 -6.10 -15.07
N SER A 77 7.53 -5.01 -14.35
CA SER A 77 7.45 -4.97 -12.88
C SER A 77 6.25 -5.77 -12.36
N VAL A 78 5.12 -5.65 -13.02
CA VAL A 78 3.90 -6.45 -12.79
C VAL A 78 4.17 -7.92 -13.07
N ALA A 79 4.82 -8.23 -14.20
CA ALA A 79 5.17 -9.62 -14.55
C ALA A 79 6.13 -10.24 -13.53
N ALA A 80 7.14 -9.50 -13.07
CA ALA A 80 8.06 -9.95 -12.03
C ALA A 80 7.31 -10.25 -10.72
N THR A 81 6.44 -9.35 -10.28
CA THR A 81 5.67 -9.51 -9.04
C THR A 81 4.67 -10.67 -9.14
N ARG A 82 3.99 -10.84 -10.29
CA ARG A 82 3.10 -11.98 -10.53
C ARG A 82 3.81 -13.33 -10.49
N ARG A 83 5.04 -13.42 -10.99
CA ARG A 83 5.85 -14.65 -10.89
C ARG A 83 6.09 -15.02 -9.43
N GLU A 84 6.47 -14.07 -8.59
CA GLU A 84 6.68 -14.33 -7.16
C GLU A 84 5.37 -14.68 -6.44
N LEU A 85 4.25 -14.02 -6.75
CA LEU A 85 2.94 -14.37 -6.20
C LEU A 85 2.51 -15.79 -6.62
N ALA A 86 2.81 -16.21 -7.84
CA ALA A 86 2.48 -17.56 -8.32
C ALA A 86 3.15 -18.66 -7.47
N LEU A 87 4.35 -18.40 -6.96
CA LEU A 87 5.11 -19.32 -6.10
C LEU A 87 4.59 -19.39 -4.66
N GLN A 88 3.72 -18.47 -4.23
CA GLN A 88 3.20 -18.47 -2.87
C GLN A 88 2.18 -19.60 -2.66
N ASP A 89 2.26 -20.27 -1.52
CA ASP A 89 1.44 -21.45 -1.17
C ASP A 89 0.14 -21.10 -0.39
N GLY A 90 -0.26 -19.84 -0.37
CA GLY A 90 -1.48 -19.43 0.34
C GLY A 90 -1.66 -17.92 0.51
N PRO A 91 -2.46 -17.50 1.51
CA PRO A 91 -2.75 -16.11 1.78
C PRO A 91 -1.49 -15.26 1.93
N THR A 92 -1.42 -14.17 1.19
CA THR A 92 -0.22 -13.34 1.02
C THR A 92 -0.53 -11.88 1.27
N VAL A 93 0.31 -11.20 2.04
CA VAL A 93 0.35 -9.73 2.10
C VAL A 93 1.26 -9.23 0.98
N LEU A 94 0.76 -8.31 0.17
CA LEU A 94 1.55 -7.63 -0.86
C LEU A 94 1.94 -6.25 -0.37
N VAL A 95 3.24 -5.95 -0.38
CA VAL A 95 3.81 -4.72 0.18
C VAL A 95 4.57 -3.97 -0.91
N GLY A 96 4.32 -2.68 -1.05
CA GLY A 96 5.06 -1.82 -1.98
C GLY A 96 5.63 -0.59 -1.30
N HIS A 97 6.89 -0.30 -1.61
CA HIS A 97 7.54 0.95 -1.23
C HIS A 97 7.57 1.92 -2.41
N SER A 98 7.28 3.19 -2.15
CA SER A 98 7.47 4.27 -3.11
C SER A 98 6.70 4.03 -4.44
N TRP A 99 7.38 4.08 -5.58
CA TRP A 99 6.81 3.80 -6.89
C TRP A 99 6.13 2.42 -6.96
N ALA A 100 6.63 1.41 -6.24
CA ALA A 100 6.04 0.06 -6.26
C ALA A 100 4.60 0.00 -5.72
N GLY A 101 4.10 1.03 -5.06
CA GLY A 101 2.67 1.13 -4.79
C GLY A 101 1.81 1.13 -6.05
N THR A 102 2.35 1.59 -7.21
CA THR A 102 1.73 1.45 -8.53
C THR A 102 1.60 -0.04 -8.90
N VAL A 103 2.66 -0.84 -8.69
CA VAL A 103 2.64 -2.29 -8.93
C VAL A 103 1.65 -2.98 -7.99
N VAL A 104 1.64 -2.61 -6.69
CA VAL A 104 0.70 -3.15 -5.70
C VAL A 104 -0.75 -2.86 -6.08
N SER A 105 -1.03 -1.64 -6.56
CA SER A 105 -2.38 -1.26 -7.02
C SER A 105 -2.82 -2.10 -8.23
N GLU A 106 -1.92 -2.42 -9.15
CA GLU A 106 -2.19 -3.22 -10.33
C GLU A 106 -2.36 -4.72 -10.02
N VAL A 107 -1.41 -5.30 -9.26
CA VAL A 107 -1.30 -6.76 -9.05
C VAL A 107 -2.13 -7.24 -7.86
N GLY A 108 -2.46 -6.35 -6.92
CA GLY A 108 -3.12 -6.72 -5.67
C GLY A 108 -4.52 -7.32 -5.83
N THR A 109 -5.09 -7.32 -7.03
CA THR A 109 -6.33 -8.05 -7.37
C THR A 109 -6.16 -9.57 -7.40
N ASP A 110 -4.92 -10.08 -7.38
CA ASP A 110 -4.64 -11.51 -7.34
C ASP A 110 -5.40 -12.19 -6.18
N PRO A 111 -6.05 -13.35 -6.40
CA PRO A 111 -6.84 -14.02 -5.36
C PRO A 111 -6.02 -14.48 -4.15
N LYS A 112 -4.71 -14.72 -4.29
CA LYS A 112 -3.83 -15.04 -3.16
C LYS A 112 -3.55 -13.83 -2.26
N VAL A 113 -3.67 -12.60 -2.79
CA VAL A 113 -3.44 -11.37 -2.02
C VAL A 113 -4.64 -11.09 -1.12
N THR A 114 -4.40 -11.09 0.18
CA THR A 114 -5.43 -10.85 1.20
C THR A 114 -5.37 -9.46 1.81
N ALA A 115 -4.24 -8.78 1.69
CA ALA A 115 -4.03 -7.44 2.21
C ALA A 115 -2.93 -6.70 1.44
N LEU A 116 -3.04 -5.37 1.41
CA LEU A 116 -2.09 -4.48 0.75
C LEU A 116 -1.42 -3.58 1.79
N VAL A 117 -0.11 -3.39 1.66
CA VAL A 117 0.65 -2.44 2.49
C VAL A 117 1.42 -1.48 1.60
N TYR A 118 1.27 -0.21 1.85
CA TYR A 118 1.91 0.89 1.14
C TYR A 118 2.87 1.60 2.11
N VAL A 119 4.14 1.69 1.75
CA VAL A 119 5.18 2.32 2.58
C VAL A 119 5.72 3.53 1.82
N ALA A 120 5.41 4.75 2.27
CA ALA A 120 5.78 5.99 1.59
C ALA A 120 5.53 5.89 0.07
N ALA A 121 4.33 5.42 -0.33
CA ALA A 121 4.13 4.85 -1.66
C ALA A 121 3.03 5.55 -2.47
N ARG A 122 3.13 5.45 -3.78
CA ARG A 122 2.04 5.77 -4.70
C ARG A 122 0.87 4.81 -4.48
N ALA A 123 -0.35 5.29 -4.71
CA ALA A 123 -1.55 4.47 -4.71
C ALA A 123 -2.51 5.00 -5.77
N PRO A 124 -2.18 4.85 -7.07
CA PRO A 124 -3.00 5.36 -8.15
C PRO A 124 -4.35 4.67 -8.22
N ASP A 125 -5.35 5.40 -8.73
CA ASP A 125 -6.58 4.80 -9.24
C ASP A 125 -6.36 4.26 -10.67
N ALA A 126 -7.27 3.43 -11.15
CA ALA A 126 -7.19 2.87 -12.50
C ALA A 126 -7.22 4.00 -13.55
N GLY A 127 -6.24 4.03 -14.44
CA GLY A 127 -6.09 5.05 -15.48
C GLY A 127 -5.65 6.43 -14.98
N GLU A 128 -5.42 6.61 -13.67
CA GLU A 128 -5.05 7.90 -13.11
C GLU A 128 -3.69 8.40 -13.63
N ASP A 129 -3.63 9.68 -13.96
CA ASP A 129 -2.38 10.39 -14.18
C ASP A 129 -1.76 10.78 -12.83
N PHE A 130 -0.92 9.89 -12.29
CA PHE A 130 -0.31 10.12 -10.99
C PHE A 130 0.66 11.32 -10.98
N LEU A 131 1.28 11.65 -12.13
CA LEU A 131 2.12 12.83 -12.23
C LEU A 131 1.30 14.12 -12.10
N ALA A 132 0.14 14.17 -12.76
CA ALA A 132 -0.78 15.31 -12.64
C ALA A 132 -1.35 15.43 -11.21
N LEU A 133 -1.67 14.31 -10.54
CA LEU A 133 -2.08 14.32 -9.14
C LEU A 133 -0.95 14.84 -8.26
N SER A 134 0.27 14.32 -8.39
CA SER A 134 1.40 14.71 -7.56
C SER A 134 1.83 16.17 -7.77
N ALA A 135 1.60 16.72 -8.96
CA ALA A 135 1.90 18.12 -9.26
C ALA A 135 1.01 19.13 -8.48
N GLN A 136 -0.06 18.67 -7.83
CA GLN A 136 -0.89 19.49 -6.95
C GLN A 136 -0.23 19.72 -5.58
N TYR A 137 0.88 19.05 -5.29
CA TYR A 137 1.64 19.14 -4.04
C TYR A 137 3.06 19.65 -4.31
N PRO A 138 3.71 20.29 -3.34
CA PRO A 138 5.11 20.69 -3.47
C PRO A 138 5.99 19.51 -3.89
N ALA A 139 6.85 19.71 -4.87
CA ALA A 139 7.77 18.70 -5.36
C ALA A 139 8.82 18.33 -4.30
N GLY A 140 9.11 17.04 -4.14
CA GLY A 140 10.18 16.59 -3.26
C GLY A 140 11.56 17.09 -3.72
N ALA A 141 12.42 17.43 -2.75
CA ALA A 141 13.74 18.00 -3.02
C ALA A 141 14.67 17.07 -3.80
N VAL A 142 14.45 15.75 -3.71
CA VAL A 142 15.20 14.73 -4.47
C VAL A 142 15.15 14.97 -5.97
N ARG A 143 14.08 15.59 -6.46
CA ARG A 143 13.85 15.80 -7.90
C ARG A 143 14.96 16.59 -8.60
N ALA A 144 15.58 17.53 -7.90
CA ALA A 144 16.69 18.33 -8.42
C ALA A 144 17.94 17.50 -8.75
N GLY A 145 18.08 16.30 -8.12
CA GLY A 145 19.20 15.38 -8.35
C GLY A 145 18.95 14.28 -9.36
N VAL A 146 17.74 14.16 -9.91
CA VAL A 146 17.45 13.13 -10.93
C VAL A 146 18.19 13.47 -12.22
N ARG A 147 18.92 12.51 -12.75
CA ARG A 147 19.71 12.60 -14.00
C ARG A 147 19.27 11.51 -14.95
N GLU A 148 19.05 11.87 -16.21
CA GLU A 148 18.70 10.94 -17.28
C GLU A 148 19.90 10.67 -18.17
N HIS A 149 20.05 9.41 -18.56
CA HIS A 149 21.02 8.94 -19.54
C HIS A 149 20.43 7.72 -20.26
N ASP A 150 20.43 7.75 -21.57
CA ASP A 150 19.95 6.66 -22.44
C ASP A 150 18.55 6.13 -22.08
N GLY A 151 17.63 7.05 -21.74
CA GLY A 151 16.24 6.70 -21.39
C GLY A 151 16.05 6.15 -19.96
N PHE A 152 17.11 6.13 -19.14
CA PHE A 152 17.06 5.74 -17.74
C PHE A 152 17.46 6.88 -16.82
N THR A 153 16.88 6.90 -15.64
CA THR A 153 17.17 7.89 -14.60
C THR A 153 17.90 7.27 -13.42
N ARG A 154 18.78 8.08 -12.81
CA ARG A 154 19.41 7.82 -11.50
C ARG A 154 19.33 9.09 -10.68
N ILE A 155 19.42 8.95 -9.36
CA ILE A 155 19.58 10.08 -8.46
C ILE A 155 21.09 10.31 -8.25
N SER A 156 21.55 11.56 -8.35
CA SER A 156 22.94 11.93 -8.02
C SER A 156 23.25 11.61 -6.55
N GLU A 157 24.51 11.31 -6.25
CA GLU A 157 24.96 10.93 -4.91
C GLU A 157 24.52 11.91 -3.83
N ASP A 158 24.82 13.20 -4.02
CA ASP A 158 24.45 14.26 -3.07
C ASP A 158 22.94 14.28 -2.80
N SER A 159 22.12 14.18 -3.85
CA SER A 159 20.66 14.20 -3.70
C SER A 159 20.12 12.91 -3.10
N PHE A 160 20.73 11.77 -3.43
CA PHE A 160 20.38 10.49 -2.83
C PHE A 160 20.62 10.48 -1.33
N LEU A 161 21.84 10.82 -0.91
CA LEU A 161 22.22 10.82 0.49
C LEU A 161 21.44 11.84 1.32
N LYS A 162 21.24 13.04 0.75
CA LYS A 162 20.62 14.14 1.48
C LYS A 162 19.09 14.08 1.54
N TYR A 163 18.45 13.62 0.47
CA TYR A 163 16.99 13.71 0.32
C TYR A 163 16.29 12.36 0.20
N PHE A 164 16.83 11.42 -0.59
CA PHE A 164 16.22 10.10 -0.76
C PHE A 164 16.42 9.22 0.48
N ALA A 165 17.65 9.21 1.00
CA ALA A 165 18.04 8.45 2.18
C ALA A 165 18.08 9.30 3.48
N ASN A 166 17.36 10.44 3.53
CA ASN A 166 17.32 11.27 4.73
C ASN A 166 16.83 10.48 5.95
N GLY A 167 17.60 10.55 7.05
CA GLY A 167 17.31 9.82 8.29
C GLY A 167 17.79 8.36 8.33
N VAL A 168 18.48 7.88 7.27
CA VAL A 168 19.19 6.60 7.26
C VAL A 168 20.61 6.80 7.78
N ASP A 169 21.19 5.78 8.42
CA ASP A 169 22.62 5.79 8.79
C ASP A 169 23.49 6.11 7.57
N PRO A 170 24.47 7.04 7.65
CA PRO A 170 25.24 7.47 6.49
C PRO A 170 25.96 6.35 5.75
N LYS A 171 26.56 5.37 6.45
CA LYS A 171 27.25 4.26 5.81
C LYS A 171 26.27 3.33 5.09
N GLN A 172 25.10 3.12 5.67
CA GLN A 172 24.05 2.34 5.05
C GLN A 172 23.47 3.09 3.82
N ALA A 173 23.32 4.40 3.89
CA ALA A 173 22.88 5.23 2.77
C ALA A 173 23.88 5.16 1.59
N GLU A 174 25.20 5.17 1.83
CA GLU A 174 26.24 4.98 0.81
C GLU A 174 26.12 3.61 0.12
N VAL A 175 25.86 2.54 0.88
CA VAL A 175 25.63 1.20 0.32
C VAL A 175 24.38 1.19 -0.56
N LEU A 176 23.27 1.78 -0.09
CA LEU A 176 22.02 1.85 -0.85
C LEU A 176 22.19 2.70 -2.13
N TYR A 177 23.01 3.76 -2.09
CA TYR A 177 23.36 4.51 -3.28
C TYR A 177 24.14 3.66 -4.30
N ALA A 178 25.08 2.85 -3.84
CA ALA A 178 25.90 2.00 -4.72
C ALA A 178 25.08 0.93 -5.45
N VAL A 179 24.04 0.38 -4.80
CA VAL A 179 23.12 -0.62 -5.39
C VAL A 179 21.91 -0.01 -6.11
N GLN A 180 21.85 1.32 -6.21
CA GLN A 180 20.78 2.02 -6.89
C GLN A 180 20.61 1.50 -8.32
N GLN A 181 19.42 0.97 -8.66
CA GLN A 181 19.11 0.55 -10.02
C GLN A 181 18.71 1.75 -10.91
N PRO A 182 19.15 1.77 -12.17
CA PRO A 182 18.58 2.67 -13.17
C PRO A 182 17.08 2.42 -13.33
N THR A 183 16.30 3.48 -13.41
CA THR A 183 14.85 3.43 -13.59
C THR A 183 14.49 4.03 -14.93
N ALA A 184 13.71 3.33 -15.76
CA ALA A 184 13.28 3.87 -17.06
C ALA A 184 12.57 5.21 -16.87
N ALA A 185 12.93 6.20 -17.67
CA ALA A 185 12.39 7.57 -17.54
C ALA A 185 10.87 7.60 -17.74
N SER A 186 10.33 6.74 -18.63
CA SER A 186 8.90 6.60 -18.89
C SER A 186 8.11 6.03 -17.72
N LEU A 187 8.77 5.21 -16.84
CA LEU A 187 8.12 4.41 -15.81
C LEU A 187 7.23 5.23 -14.87
N LEU A 188 7.67 6.45 -14.55
CA LEU A 188 6.95 7.30 -13.61
C LEU A 188 5.63 7.86 -14.17
N ALA A 189 5.44 7.83 -15.50
CA ALA A 189 4.25 8.32 -16.19
C ALA A 189 3.27 7.18 -16.56
N GLU A 190 3.67 5.92 -16.42
CA GLU A 190 2.82 4.79 -16.75
C GLU A 190 1.63 4.68 -15.79
N ARG A 191 0.48 4.24 -16.33
CA ARG A 191 -0.79 4.20 -15.61
C ARG A 191 -1.23 2.78 -15.35
N THR A 192 -1.84 2.54 -14.20
CA THR A 192 -2.44 1.24 -13.87
C THR A 192 -3.77 1.04 -14.59
N THR A 193 -4.14 -0.21 -14.82
CA THR A 193 -5.46 -0.61 -15.32
C THR A 193 -6.40 -1.03 -14.18
N ALA A 194 -5.84 -1.25 -12.99
CA ALA A 194 -6.56 -1.65 -11.80
C ALA A 194 -6.14 -0.80 -10.58
N ALA A 195 -7.00 -0.77 -9.58
CA ALA A 195 -6.74 -0.18 -8.27
C ALA A 195 -7.22 -1.13 -7.17
N ALA A 196 -6.38 -2.11 -6.83
CA ALA A 196 -6.72 -3.21 -5.92
C ALA A 196 -7.19 -2.73 -4.54
N TRP A 197 -6.76 -1.55 -4.10
CA TRP A 197 -7.15 -0.95 -2.84
C TRP A 197 -8.65 -0.61 -2.72
N HIS A 198 -9.40 -0.60 -3.83
CA HIS A 198 -10.87 -0.50 -3.78
C HIS A 198 -11.55 -1.77 -3.22
N SER A 199 -10.89 -2.92 -3.33
CA SER A 199 -11.47 -4.22 -2.98
C SER A 199 -10.70 -4.99 -1.90
N LYS A 200 -9.50 -4.55 -1.55
CA LYS A 200 -8.64 -5.22 -0.57
C LYS A 200 -8.42 -4.34 0.65
N PRO A 201 -8.39 -4.91 1.86
CA PRO A 201 -7.95 -4.20 3.06
C PRO A 201 -6.55 -3.64 2.85
N SER A 202 -6.36 -2.37 3.20
CA SER A 202 -5.12 -1.64 2.92
C SER A 202 -4.55 -1.00 4.17
N TRP A 203 -3.21 -0.99 4.27
CA TRP A 203 -2.43 -0.31 5.31
C TRP A 203 -1.46 0.66 4.67
N TYR A 204 -1.17 1.74 5.36
CA TYR A 204 -0.27 2.78 4.85
C TYR A 204 0.66 3.29 5.94
N ALA A 205 1.96 3.35 5.66
CA ALA A 205 2.94 4.06 6.47
C ALA A 205 3.27 5.39 5.78
N VAL A 206 2.88 6.50 6.41
CA VAL A 206 3.22 7.87 6.00
C VAL A 206 4.57 8.24 6.58
N SER A 207 5.49 8.70 5.74
CA SER A 207 6.81 9.21 6.14
C SER A 207 6.77 10.73 6.25
N LYS A 208 6.67 11.26 7.48
CA LYS A 208 6.43 12.69 7.75
C LYS A 208 7.53 13.63 7.26
N LEU A 209 8.74 13.11 7.09
CA LEU A 209 9.93 13.87 6.65
C LEU A 209 10.34 13.50 5.23
N ASP A 210 9.46 12.85 4.46
CA ASP A 210 9.71 12.42 3.09
C ASP A 210 10.00 13.62 2.17
N GLN A 211 11.12 13.55 1.44
CA GLN A 211 11.56 14.57 0.49
C GLN A 211 11.55 14.05 -0.97
N THR A 212 10.89 12.91 -1.19
CA THR A 212 10.66 12.27 -2.49
C THR A 212 9.18 12.34 -2.88
N ILE A 213 8.29 11.82 -2.02
CA ILE A 213 6.84 11.99 -2.12
C ILE A 213 6.41 12.96 -1.03
N ASN A 214 5.59 13.95 -1.38
CA ASN A 214 5.12 14.93 -0.40
C ASN A 214 4.28 14.22 0.68
N PRO A 215 4.54 14.44 1.99
CA PRO A 215 3.79 13.78 3.07
C PRO A 215 2.27 14.06 3.05
N ASP A 216 1.84 15.23 2.57
CA ASP A 216 0.42 15.53 2.46
C ASP A 216 -0.24 14.77 1.30
N LEU A 217 0.51 14.48 0.23
CA LEU A 217 0.06 13.54 -0.80
C LEU A 217 -0.06 12.13 -0.23
N GLU A 218 0.90 11.65 0.55
CA GLU A 218 0.80 10.35 1.22
C GLU A 218 -0.43 10.25 2.12
N ARG A 219 -0.72 11.29 2.92
CA ARG A 219 -1.94 11.38 3.75
C ARG A 219 -3.22 11.35 2.92
N PHE A 220 -3.22 12.09 1.81
CA PHE A 220 -4.35 12.08 0.87
C PHE A 220 -4.60 10.67 0.32
N LEU A 221 -3.55 9.97 -0.12
CA LEU A 221 -3.63 8.61 -0.65
C LEU A 221 -4.13 7.62 0.41
N ALA A 222 -3.56 7.65 1.61
CA ALA A 222 -3.97 6.81 2.73
C ALA A 222 -5.46 7.02 3.09
N LYS A 223 -5.90 8.28 3.14
CA LYS A 223 -7.31 8.64 3.41
C LYS A 223 -8.24 8.18 2.29
N ARG A 224 -7.84 8.38 1.02
CA ARG A 224 -8.62 7.96 -0.17
C ARG A 224 -8.88 6.45 -0.16
N MET A 225 -7.86 5.68 0.17
CA MET A 225 -7.94 4.21 0.29
C MET A 225 -8.65 3.73 1.56
N LYS A 226 -8.98 4.62 2.50
CA LYS A 226 -9.45 4.26 3.86
C LYS A 226 -8.49 3.28 4.55
N ALA A 227 -7.19 3.45 4.33
CA ALA A 227 -6.16 2.56 4.85
C ALA A 227 -6.01 2.70 6.36
N THR A 228 -5.70 1.58 7.04
CA THR A 228 -5.16 1.64 8.41
C THR A 228 -3.79 2.30 8.35
N THR A 229 -3.66 3.49 8.93
CA THR A 229 -2.52 4.37 8.72
C THR A 229 -1.69 4.53 9.99
N VAL A 230 -0.35 4.52 9.82
CA VAL A 230 0.62 4.99 10.80
C VAL A 230 1.43 6.13 10.20
N GLU A 231 1.82 7.11 11.02
CA GLU A 231 2.71 8.19 10.61
C GLU A 231 4.03 8.09 11.37
N LEU A 232 5.15 8.11 10.66
CA LEU A 232 6.49 7.94 11.20
C LEU A 232 7.31 9.23 11.03
N GLU A 233 8.11 9.57 12.02
CA GLU A 233 9.12 10.64 11.93
C GLU A 233 10.32 10.16 11.08
N ALA A 234 10.04 9.72 9.86
CA ALA A 234 10.97 9.08 8.94
C ALA A 234 11.03 9.82 7.61
N GLY A 235 12.16 9.70 6.92
CA GLY A 235 12.31 10.06 5.51
C GLY A 235 11.73 8.99 4.59
N HIS A 236 12.01 9.13 3.28
CA HIS A 236 11.46 8.25 2.25
C HIS A 236 11.77 6.76 2.47
N LEU A 237 12.98 6.43 2.94
CA LEU A 237 13.40 5.07 3.23
C LEU A 237 13.02 4.63 4.66
N SER A 238 11.76 4.83 5.06
CA SER A 238 11.26 4.43 6.38
C SER A 238 11.38 2.92 6.65
N LEU A 239 11.37 2.09 5.60
CA LEU A 239 11.62 0.64 5.69
C LEU A 239 13.05 0.31 6.16
N VAL A 240 13.99 1.25 5.98
CA VAL A 240 15.40 1.11 6.44
C VAL A 240 15.58 1.74 7.81
N SER A 241 15.09 2.96 8.01
CA SER A 241 15.31 3.73 9.25
C SER A 241 14.36 3.33 10.40
N HIS A 242 13.17 2.79 10.09
CA HIS A 242 12.12 2.41 11.04
C HIS A 242 11.61 0.98 10.78
N PRO A 243 12.49 -0.02 10.64
CA PRO A 243 12.11 -1.37 10.19
C PRO A 243 11.14 -2.07 11.14
N LYS A 244 11.19 -1.79 12.45
CA LYS A 244 10.30 -2.40 13.45
C LYS A 244 8.87 -1.92 13.28
N GLU A 245 8.66 -0.63 13.03
CA GLU A 245 7.36 -0.03 12.81
C GLU A 245 6.75 -0.52 11.50
N ILE A 246 7.56 -0.60 10.44
CA ILE A 246 7.13 -1.14 9.15
C ILE A 246 6.79 -2.64 9.26
N ALA A 247 7.64 -3.43 9.92
CA ALA A 247 7.33 -4.84 10.17
C ALA A 247 6.04 -4.99 11.00
N GLY A 248 5.84 -4.16 12.03
CA GLY A 248 4.62 -4.14 12.83
C GLY A 248 3.36 -3.85 12.01
N LEU A 249 3.43 -2.93 11.05
CA LEU A 249 2.33 -2.63 10.13
C LEU A 249 2.03 -3.82 9.21
N ILE A 250 3.07 -4.46 8.66
CA ILE A 250 2.93 -5.65 7.80
C ILE A 250 2.34 -6.83 8.61
N LEU A 251 2.78 -7.04 9.85
CA LEU A 251 2.24 -8.07 10.74
C LEU A 251 0.76 -7.83 11.05
N ALA A 252 0.36 -6.58 11.29
CA ALA A 252 -1.05 -6.24 11.46
C ALA A 252 -1.87 -6.56 10.20
N ALA A 253 -1.35 -6.26 9.01
CA ALA A 253 -1.96 -6.61 7.72
C ALA A 253 -2.04 -8.13 7.52
N ALA A 254 -1.07 -8.89 8.05
CA ALA A 254 -1.05 -10.35 8.02
C ALA A 254 -2.00 -11.00 9.03
N GLY A 255 -2.76 -10.23 9.82
CA GLY A 255 -3.63 -10.77 10.87
C GLY A 255 -2.87 -11.32 12.10
N ARG A 256 -1.58 -10.97 12.24
CA ARG A 256 -0.76 -11.38 13.39
C ARG A 256 -0.95 -10.38 14.54
N LYS A 257 -1.16 -10.89 15.74
CA LYS A 257 -1.14 -10.06 16.96
C LYS A 257 0.31 -9.68 17.27
N LYS A 258 0.51 -8.44 17.73
CA LYS A 258 1.79 -8.00 18.30
C LYS A 258 2.16 -8.82 19.52
#